data_9e6a828bbc66fc964c5b3eba8c72a4b2
#
_entry.id   9e6a828bbc66fc964c5b3eba8c72a4b2
#
_cell.length_a   1.000
_cell.length_b   1.000
_cell.length_c   1.000
_cell.angle_alpha   90.00
_cell.angle_beta   90.00
_cell.angle_gamma   90.00
#
_symmetry.space_group_name_H-M   'P 1'
#
loop_
_entity.id
_entity.type
_entity.pdbx_description
1 polymer ?
#
loop_
_entity_poly.entity_id
_entity_poly.type
_entity_poly.pdbx_seq_one_letter_code
_entity_poly.pdbx_strand_id
1 'polypeptide(L)'
;MSIVSSGGGVLSQGCALGFLLLISVFAQAETPLLWNQPASREQCPTSNDAAWVQYPKGEACMRYFSAGTLRDAPLALVVLKGDRVSQIKRSPDTIPGNTAEAQRRQARAMLRQTGLPTIIIARPGTYGSSGNHYRRRQAEEFQAIAAALDAIKARYGIQRFILSGHSGGATAASALLTFGRRDIDCAVLTSGAWGLLERAQRLRQEHNEPLAPTLDGTGLPAPWDPLDHINGIPADPLRLILVVGNPQDRNTPFDLQARFAAALREHGHRVTLLERPAAPPEYHDLLGNAAINAIKRCPQRGHIPHR
;
A
#
# COMPACT_ATOMS: atom_id res chain seq x y z
N MET A 1 -50.32 -88.14 14.86
CA MET A 1 -51.07 -87.35 13.88
C MET A 1 -50.97 -85.92 14.34
N SER A 2 -49.97 -85.17 13.82
CA SER A 2 -49.65 -83.89 14.32
C SER A 2 -49.74 -82.89 13.15
N ILE A 3 -50.39 -81.79 13.36
CA ILE A 3 -50.53 -80.72 12.40
C ILE A 3 -49.73 -79.56 12.95
N VAL A 4 -48.72 -79.10 12.16
CA VAL A 4 -47.88 -77.98 12.44
C VAL A 4 -48.50 -76.78 11.75
N SER A 5 -48.70 -75.66 12.50
CA SER A 5 -49.12 -74.38 12.02
C SER A 5 -47.92 -73.46 11.92
N SER A 6 -47.63 -72.93 10.74
CA SER A 6 -46.58 -71.96 10.47
C SER A 6 -47.13 -70.53 10.54
N GLY A 7 -46.58 -69.70 11.44
CA GLY A 7 -46.85 -68.28 11.52
C GLY A 7 -45.89 -67.51 10.70
N GLY A 8 -46.38 -66.73 9.73
CA GLY A 8 -45.58 -65.80 8.93
C GLY A 8 -45.49 -64.44 9.60
N GLY A 9 -44.24 -64.00 9.87
CA GLY A 9 -43.97 -62.65 10.33
C GLY A 9 -43.77 -61.69 9.17
N VAL A 10 -44.50 -60.59 9.15
CA VAL A 10 -44.39 -59.52 8.19
C VAL A 10 -43.33 -58.52 8.71
N LEU A 11 -42.22 -58.43 8.01
CA LEU A 11 -41.21 -57.40 8.21
C LEU A 11 -41.66 -56.11 7.53
N SER A 12 -42.02 -55.09 8.31
CA SER A 12 -42.23 -53.74 7.82
C SER A 12 -40.85 -53.01 7.63
N GLN A 13 -40.51 -52.80 6.38
CA GLN A 13 -39.38 -51.92 6.03
C GLN A 13 -39.83 -50.49 6.19
N GLY A 14 -39.31 -49.80 7.24
CA GLY A 14 -39.40 -48.34 7.41
C GLY A 14 -38.41 -47.65 6.50
N CYS A 15 -38.86 -47.00 5.43
CA CYS A 15 -38.06 -46.06 4.65
C CYS A 15 -37.82 -44.76 5.45
N ALA A 16 -36.62 -44.60 5.99
CA ALA A 16 -36.20 -43.32 6.54
C ALA A 16 -35.77 -42.40 5.37
N LEU A 17 -36.63 -41.47 4.99
CA LEU A 17 -36.26 -40.38 4.08
C LEU A 17 -35.35 -39.39 4.85
N GLY A 18 -34.05 -39.47 4.62
CA GLY A 18 -33.10 -38.49 5.06
C GLY A 18 -33.26 -37.18 4.25
N PHE A 19 -33.80 -36.16 4.88
CA PHE A 19 -33.84 -34.80 4.32
C PHE A 19 -32.43 -34.21 4.38
N LEU A 20 -31.70 -34.25 3.26
CA LEU A 20 -30.45 -33.47 3.10
C LEU A 20 -30.83 -32.00 2.96
N LEU A 21 -30.67 -31.22 4.05
CA LEU A 21 -30.70 -29.78 4.02
C LEU A 21 -29.43 -29.26 3.29
N LEU A 22 -29.59 -28.95 2.00
CA LEU A 22 -28.59 -28.19 1.24
C LEU A 22 -28.56 -26.77 1.79
N ILE A 23 -27.61 -26.47 2.70
CA ILE A 23 -27.31 -25.13 3.13
C ILE A 23 -26.59 -24.44 1.95
N SER A 24 -27.33 -23.69 1.15
CA SER A 24 -26.80 -22.83 0.13
C SER A 24 -26.07 -21.67 0.84
N VAL A 25 -24.75 -21.74 0.94
CA VAL A 25 -23.90 -20.62 1.38
C VAL A 25 -23.94 -19.61 0.24
N PHE A 26 -24.84 -18.64 0.30
CA PHE A 26 -24.77 -17.47 -0.56
C PHE A 26 -23.49 -16.72 -0.20
N ALA A 27 -22.50 -16.77 -1.09
CA ALA A 27 -21.36 -15.89 -1.02
C ALA A 27 -21.88 -14.44 -1.19
N GLN A 28 -21.98 -13.70 -0.09
CA GLN A 28 -22.30 -12.28 -0.18
C GLN A 28 -21.20 -11.58 -1.01
N ALA A 29 -21.61 -10.95 -2.09
CA ALA A 29 -20.70 -10.14 -2.88
C ALA A 29 -20.12 -9.02 -1.98
N GLU A 30 -18.79 -8.94 -1.91
CA GLU A 30 -18.12 -7.92 -1.10
C GLU A 30 -18.43 -6.52 -1.62
N THR A 31 -18.80 -5.60 -0.74
CA THR A 31 -19.08 -4.21 -1.09
C THR A 31 -17.80 -3.53 -1.62
N PRO A 32 -17.86 -2.93 -2.83
CA PRO A 32 -16.76 -2.16 -3.37
C PRO A 32 -16.39 -0.97 -2.49
N LEU A 33 -15.10 -0.70 -2.36
CA LEU A 33 -14.60 0.46 -1.62
C LEU A 33 -14.81 1.73 -2.44
N LEU A 34 -15.25 2.80 -1.78
CA LEU A 34 -15.51 4.08 -2.44
C LEU A 34 -14.20 4.79 -2.82
N TRP A 35 -14.30 5.65 -3.84
CA TRP A 35 -13.17 6.44 -4.36
C TRP A 35 -13.55 7.91 -4.43
N ASN A 36 -12.55 8.79 -4.18
CA ASN A 36 -12.68 10.25 -4.25
C ASN A 36 -13.87 10.80 -3.46
N GLN A 37 -14.14 10.24 -2.28
CA GLN A 37 -15.21 10.69 -1.40
C GLN A 37 -14.72 11.76 -0.41
N PRO A 38 -15.55 12.73 -0.05
CA PRO A 38 -15.22 13.68 1.01
C PRO A 38 -15.06 12.95 2.35
N ALA A 39 -14.37 13.60 3.30
CA ALA A 39 -14.24 13.07 4.64
C ALA A 39 -15.59 13.20 5.39
N SER A 40 -16.02 12.11 6.03
CA SER A 40 -17.14 12.06 6.95
C SER A 40 -16.76 11.24 8.15
N ARG A 41 -16.83 11.82 9.34
CA ARG A 41 -16.45 11.15 10.59
C ARG A 41 -17.42 10.05 10.94
N GLU A 42 -18.70 10.28 10.71
CA GLU A 42 -19.79 9.32 10.97
C GLU A 42 -19.67 8.08 10.09
N GLN A 43 -19.21 8.26 8.87
CA GLN A 43 -19.04 7.17 7.90
C GLN A 43 -17.68 6.49 7.95
N CYS A 44 -16.75 6.99 8.77
CA CYS A 44 -15.42 6.42 8.90
C CYS A 44 -15.44 5.15 9.79
N PRO A 45 -15.15 3.95 9.28
CA PRO A 45 -15.25 2.70 10.05
C PRO A 45 -14.05 2.52 11.00
N THR A 46 -13.90 3.44 11.97
CA THR A 46 -12.75 3.49 12.88
C THR A 46 -12.61 2.29 13.81
N SER A 47 -13.66 1.49 13.99
CA SER A 47 -13.62 0.23 14.73
C SER A 47 -12.83 -0.88 14.01
N ASN A 48 -12.65 -0.75 12.70
CA ASN A 48 -12.02 -1.73 11.85
C ASN A 48 -10.76 -1.14 11.15
N ASP A 49 -10.69 -1.29 9.85
CA ASP A 49 -9.54 -0.95 9.00
C ASP A 49 -9.54 0.54 8.62
N ALA A 50 -9.73 1.44 9.59
CA ALA A 50 -9.66 2.88 9.35
C ALA A 50 -9.19 3.65 10.59
N ALA A 51 -8.67 4.84 10.33
CA ALA A 51 -8.39 5.86 11.32
C ALA A 51 -8.97 7.20 10.86
N TRP A 52 -9.67 7.90 11.75
CA TRP A 52 -9.95 9.31 11.55
C TRP A 52 -8.71 10.09 11.98
N VAL A 53 -8.21 10.93 11.10
CA VAL A 53 -6.96 11.66 11.33
C VAL A 53 -7.14 13.15 11.06
N GLN A 54 -6.40 13.96 11.80
CA GLN A 54 -6.24 15.39 11.59
C GLN A 54 -4.82 15.70 11.18
N TYR A 55 -4.64 16.64 10.27
CA TYR A 55 -3.36 17.14 9.80
C TYR A 55 -3.45 18.65 9.52
N PRO A 56 -2.34 19.38 9.31
CA PRO A 56 -2.34 20.84 9.32
C PRO A 56 -3.37 21.53 8.42
N LYS A 57 -3.80 20.89 7.32
CA LYS A 57 -4.72 21.50 6.35
C LYS A 57 -6.04 20.74 6.22
N GLY A 58 -6.38 19.85 7.14
CA GLY A 58 -7.64 19.15 7.08
C GLY A 58 -7.75 17.91 7.96
N GLU A 59 -8.74 17.12 7.64
CA GLU A 59 -9.01 15.84 8.29
C GLU A 59 -9.40 14.79 7.25
N ALA A 60 -9.20 13.52 7.56
CA ALA A 60 -9.49 12.42 6.65
C ALA A 60 -9.87 11.13 7.38
N CYS A 61 -10.71 10.35 6.74
CA CYS A 61 -10.86 8.92 7.04
C CYS A 61 -9.84 8.13 6.23
N MET A 62 -8.82 7.61 6.88
CA MET A 62 -7.75 6.86 6.21
C MET A 62 -7.94 5.37 6.42
N ARG A 63 -8.18 4.65 5.32
CA ARG A 63 -8.31 3.18 5.33
C ARG A 63 -6.93 2.53 5.31
N TYR A 64 -6.81 1.43 6.04
CA TYR A 64 -5.65 0.55 5.97
C TYR A 64 -6.09 -0.91 6.10
N PHE A 65 -5.29 -1.80 5.58
CA PHE A 65 -5.58 -3.24 5.55
C PHE A 65 -4.35 -3.99 6.02
N SER A 66 -4.52 -4.85 7.01
CA SER A 66 -3.39 -5.45 7.69
C SER A 66 -3.42 -6.97 7.71
N ALA A 67 -2.25 -7.55 7.97
CA ALA A 67 -2.07 -8.97 8.22
C ALA A 67 -0.90 -9.19 9.20
N GLY A 68 -1.02 -10.22 10.02
CA GLY A 68 -0.08 -10.51 11.10
C GLY A 68 -0.42 -9.77 12.39
N THR A 69 0.33 -10.05 13.45
CA THR A 69 0.12 -9.44 14.78
C THR A 69 0.77 -8.06 14.81
N LEU A 70 -0.06 -7.01 14.85
CA LEU A 70 0.40 -5.63 14.95
C LEU A 70 0.61 -5.16 16.40
N ARG A 71 -0.12 -5.74 17.35
CA ARG A 71 -0.05 -5.31 18.77
C ARG A 71 1.37 -5.47 19.29
N ASP A 72 1.91 -4.34 19.77
CA ASP A 72 3.25 -4.21 20.32
C ASP A 72 4.37 -4.72 19.39
N ALA A 73 4.10 -4.71 18.08
CA ALA A 73 5.07 -5.16 17.10
C ALA A 73 6.34 -4.28 17.14
N PRO A 74 7.54 -4.88 17.30
CA PRO A 74 8.79 -4.11 17.28
C PRO A 74 9.05 -3.49 15.90
N LEU A 75 8.56 -4.13 14.85
CA LEU A 75 8.73 -3.69 13.46
C LEU A 75 7.52 -4.12 12.62
N ALA A 76 6.98 -3.23 11.81
CA ALA A 76 5.93 -3.52 10.85
C ALA A 76 6.28 -2.98 9.46
N LEU A 77 5.83 -3.68 8.42
CA LEU A 77 5.95 -3.26 7.03
C LEU A 77 4.74 -2.40 6.66
N VAL A 78 4.98 -1.20 6.16
CA VAL A 78 3.96 -0.31 5.59
C VAL A 78 4.12 -0.29 4.07
N VAL A 79 3.03 -0.56 3.36
CA VAL A 79 3.01 -0.59 1.88
C VAL A 79 2.14 0.54 1.35
N LEU A 80 2.72 1.36 0.47
CA LEU A 80 2.06 2.45 -0.26
C LEU A 80 2.04 2.11 -1.75
N LYS A 81 0.84 1.96 -2.31
CA LYS A 81 0.64 1.61 -3.72
C LYS A 81 0.91 2.80 -4.64
N GLY A 82 1.26 2.51 -5.88
CA GLY A 82 1.43 3.49 -6.94
C GLY A 82 0.14 4.24 -7.28
N ASP A 83 0.28 5.24 -8.15
CA ASP A 83 -0.85 6.02 -8.65
C ASP A 83 -1.86 5.12 -9.38
N ARG A 84 -3.15 5.43 -9.22
CA ARG A 84 -4.26 4.67 -9.79
C ARG A 84 -5.03 5.47 -10.82
N VAL A 85 -4.32 6.21 -11.66
CA VAL A 85 -4.90 7.18 -12.62
C VAL A 85 -5.93 6.53 -13.54
N SER A 86 -5.64 5.36 -14.10
CA SER A 86 -6.54 4.62 -14.97
C SER A 86 -7.84 4.14 -14.28
N GLN A 87 -7.88 4.18 -12.95
CA GLN A 87 -9.00 3.68 -12.16
C GLN A 87 -9.87 4.80 -11.59
N ILE A 88 -9.36 6.06 -11.53
CA ILE A 88 -10.07 7.18 -10.91
C ILE A 88 -11.45 7.46 -11.54
N LYS A 89 -11.58 7.26 -12.85
CA LYS A 89 -12.82 7.50 -13.60
C LYS A 89 -13.73 6.27 -13.71
N ARG A 90 -13.31 5.13 -13.16
CA ARG A 90 -14.10 3.89 -13.22
C ARG A 90 -15.12 3.82 -12.10
N SER A 91 -16.25 3.14 -12.35
CA SER A 91 -17.16 2.77 -11.27
C SER A 91 -16.46 1.84 -10.27
N PRO A 92 -16.59 2.05 -8.93
CA PRO A 92 -15.88 1.30 -7.91
C PRO A 92 -16.00 -0.22 -8.02
N ASP A 93 -17.14 -0.73 -8.45
CA ASP A 93 -17.42 -2.15 -8.66
C ASP A 93 -16.62 -2.76 -9.82
N THR A 94 -16.20 -1.93 -10.79
CA THR A 94 -15.41 -2.36 -11.95
C THR A 94 -13.90 -2.30 -11.72
N ILE A 95 -13.45 -1.81 -10.57
CA ILE A 95 -12.02 -1.71 -10.23
C ILE A 95 -11.54 -3.06 -9.68
N PRO A 96 -10.59 -3.74 -10.34
CA PRO A 96 -10.10 -5.03 -9.88
C PRO A 96 -9.53 -4.98 -8.46
N GLY A 97 -9.99 -5.90 -7.61
CA GLY A 97 -9.50 -6.00 -6.24
C GLY A 97 -9.89 -4.83 -5.33
N ASN A 98 -10.94 -4.08 -5.67
CA ASN A 98 -11.42 -2.93 -4.90
C ASN A 98 -12.38 -3.33 -3.77
N THR A 99 -12.01 -4.34 -2.99
CA THR A 99 -12.74 -4.74 -1.78
C THR A 99 -11.79 -4.82 -0.59
N ALA A 100 -12.33 -4.70 0.62
CA ALA A 100 -11.54 -4.78 1.84
C ALA A 100 -10.81 -6.13 1.94
N GLU A 101 -11.48 -7.22 1.58
CA GLU A 101 -10.90 -8.55 1.63
C GLU A 101 -9.79 -8.74 0.58
N ALA A 102 -9.94 -8.19 -0.62
CA ALA A 102 -8.88 -8.22 -1.62
C ALA A 102 -7.62 -7.47 -1.14
N GLN A 103 -7.80 -6.35 -0.45
CA GLN A 103 -6.69 -5.61 0.15
C GLN A 103 -6.04 -6.40 1.30
N ARG A 104 -6.83 -7.05 2.17
CA ARG A 104 -6.29 -7.93 3.23
C ARG A 104 -5.58 -9.15 2.64
N ARG A 105 -6.08 -9.75 1.54
CA ARG A 105 -5.36 -10.84 0.84
C ARG A 105 -3.98 -10.39 0.37
N GLN A 106 -3.84 -9.16 -0.13
CA GLN A 106 -2.53 -8.59 -0.50
C GLN A 106 -1.63 -8.40 0.73
N ALA A 107 -2.16 -7.89 1.83
CA ALA A 107 -1.40 -7.77 3.08
C ALA A 107 -0.92 -9.14 3.58
N ARG A 108 -1.78 -10.18 3.53
CA ARG A 108 -1.39 -11.56 3.86
C ARG A 108 -0.31 -12.12 2.93
N ALA A 109 -0.37 -11.78 1.64
CA ALA A 109 0.65 -12.20 0.69
C ALA A 109 2.01 -11.55 1.01
N MET A 110 2.02 -10.27 1.35
CA MET A 110 3.24 -9.56 1.79
C MET A 110 3.79 -10.14 3.10
N LEU A 111 2.94 -10.40 4.09
CA LEU A 111 3.33 -11.07 5.33
C LEU A 111 4.01 -12.42 5.06
N ARG A 112 3.41 -13.28 4.22
CA ARG A 112 4.01 -14.58 3.87
C ARG A 112 5.37 -14.46 3.18
N GLN A 113 5.55 -13.43 2.36
CA GLN A 113 6.78 -13.26 1.59
C GLN A 113 7.91 -12.60 2.39
N THR A 114 7.56 -11.74 3.35
CA THR A 114 8.54 -10.95 4.12
C THR A 114 8.73 -11.42 5.55
N GLY A 115 7.76 -12.15 6.10
CA GLY A 115 7.73 -12.51 7.53
C GLY A 115 7.33 -11.35 8.46
N LEU A 116 7.01 -10.16 7.91
CA LEU A 116 6.74 -8.95 8.70
C LEU A 116 5.23 -8.70 8.81
N PRO A 117 4.71 -8.35 10.00
CA PRO A 117 3.37 -7.79 10.12
C PRO A 117 3.22 -6.65 9.12
N THR A 118 2.18 -6.70 8.29
CA THR A 118 2.07 -5.83 7.11
C THR A 118 0.83 -4.96 7.18
N ILE A 119 0.97 -3.69 6.82
CA ILE A 119 -0.09 -2.68 6.75
C ILE A 119 -0.06 -2.08 5.34
N ILE A 120 -1.14 -2.20 4.60
CA ILE A 120 -1.35 -1.47 3.34
C ILE A 120 -2.18 -0.24 3.67
N ILE A 121 -1.61 0.96 3.55
CA ILE A 121 -2.36 2.21 3.73
C ILE A 121 -2.92 2.63 2.36
N ALA A 122 -4.23 2.79 2.29
CA ALA A 122 -4.90 3.35 1.12
C ALA A 122 -4.66 4.86 1.07
N ARG A 123 -4.04 5.32 -0.02
CA ARG A 123 -3.76 6.75 -0.22
C ARG A 123 -5.07 7.55 -0.35
N PRO A 124 -5.09 8.85 -0.02
CA PRO A 124 -6.29 9.68 -0.14
C PRO A 124 -7.00 9.53 -1.48
N GLY A 125 -8.32 9.36 -1.42
CA GLY A 125 -9.18 9.15 -2.58
C GLY A 125 -9.14 7.76 -3.20
N THR A 126 -8.50 6.76 -2.56
CA THR A 126 -8.44 5.37 -3.05
C THR A 126 -8.90 4.36 -2.01
N TYR A 127 -9.46 3.24 -2.46
CA TYR A 127 -9.79 2.08 -1.62
C TYR A 127 -10.51 2.42 -0.30
N GLY A 128 -11.44 3.36 -0.34
CA GLY A 128 -12.25 3.79 0.79
C GLY A 128 -11.61 4.84 1.70
N SER A 129 -10.38 5.27 1.45
CA SER A 129 -9.84 6.49 2.06
C SER A 129 -10.54 7.71 1.48
N SER A 130 -10.95 8.63 2.34
CA SER A 130 -11.49 9.91 1.90
C SER A 130 -10.44 10.77 1.20
N GLY A 131 -10.89 11.83 0.53
CA GLY A 131 -10.02 12.73 -0.22
C GLY A 131 -10.19 12.59 -1.72
N ASN A 132 -9.25 13.16 -2.47
CA ASN A 132 -9.31 13.23 -3.92
C ASN A 132 -7.97 12.83 -4.54
N HIS A 133 -7.91 11.68 -5.20
CA HIS A 133 -6.67 11.16 -5.81
C HIS A 133 -6.17 11.98 -7.01
N TYR A 134 -7.00 12.88 -7.56
CA TYR A 134 -6.51 13.88 -8.52
C TYR A 134 -5.56 14.90 -7.88
N ARG A 135 -5.65 15.11 -6.55
CA ARG A 135 -4.78 16.00 -5.78
C ARG A 135 -3.56 15.27 -5.17
N ARG A 136 -3.23 14.11 -5.67
CA ARG A 136 -2.01 13.39 -5.26
C ARG A 136 -0.75 14.25 -5.47
N ARG A 137 0.29 13.98 -4.73
CA ARG A 137 1.57 14.73 -4.71
C ARG A 137 1.50 16.12 -4.09
N GLN A 138 0.34 16.53 -3.62
CA GLN A 138 0.24 17.72 -2.77
C GLN A 138 0.63 17.37 -1.33
N ALA A 139 1.10 18.38 -0.57
CA ALA A 139 1.53 18.17 0.83
C ALA A 139 0.45 17.51 1.69
N GLU A 140 -0.81 17.85 1.44
CA GLU A 140 -1.98 17.33 2.16
C GLU A 140 -2.12 15.81 2.04
N GLU A 141 -1.83 15.23 0.88
CA GLU A 141 -1.84 13.78 0.70
C GLU A 141 -0.86 13.11 1.68
N PHE A 142 0.37 13.61 1.71
CA PHE A 142 1.43 12.99 2.51
C PHE A 142 1.24 13.26 4.01
N GLN A 143 0.71 14.42 4.38
CA GLN A 143 0.33 14.75 5.75
C GLN A 143 -0.79 13.84 6.27
N ALA A 144 -1.81 13.55 5.45
CA ALA A 144 -2.87 12.61 5.81
C ALA A 144 -2.31 11.17 6.00
N ILE A 145 -1.39 10.73 5.13
CA ILE A 145 -0.73 9.42 5.28
C ILE A 145 0.14 9.39 6.54
N ALA A 146 0.89 10.45 6.83
CA ALA A 146 1.71 10.56 8.04
C ALA A 146 0.86 10.46 9.31
N ALA A 147 -0.25 11.21 9.36
CA ALA A 147 -1.20 11.18 10.48
C ALA A 147 -1.87 9.80 10.63
N ALA A 148 -2.17 9.12 9.50
CA ALA A 148 -2.68 7.75 9.55
C ALA A 148 -1.65 6.78 10.15
N LEU A 149 -0.38 6.92 9.77
CA LEU A 149 0.70 6.10 10.31
C LEU A 149 0.87 6.32 11.83
N ASP A 150 0.74 7.57 12.29
CA ASP A 150 0.80 7.92 13.72
C ASP A 150 -0.39 7.31 14.50
N ALA A 151 -1.60 7.41 13.95
CA ALA A 151 -2.79 6.81 14.54
C ALA A 151 -2.70 5.27 14.62
N ILE A 152 -2.18 4.63 13.58
CA ILE A 152 -1.95 3.17 13.55
C ILE A 152 -0.87 2.79 14.57
N LYS A 153 0.23 3.52 14.62
CA LYS A 153 1.29 3.32 15.60
C LYS A 153 0.77 3.37 17.03
N ALA A 154 0.01 4.42 17.35
CA ALA A 154 -0.60 4.59 18.68
C ALA A 154 -1.62 3.49 18.99
N ARG A 155 -2.47 3.12 18.04
CA ARG A 155 -3.50 2.08 18.21
C ARG A 155 -2.92 0.71 18.58
N TYR A 156 -1.80 0.35 17.96
CA TYR A 156 -1.23 -1.00 18.08
C TYR A 156 0.04 -1.07 18.92
N GLY A 157 0.60 0.05 19.37
CA GLY A 157 1.87 0.05 20.09
C GLY A 157 3.08 -0.28 19.22
N ILE A 158 2.99 -0.10 17.90
CA ILE A 158 4.07 -0.43 16.96
C ILE A 158 5.26 0.49 17.23
N GLN A 159 6.45 -0.08 17.33
CA GLN A 159 7.62 0.72 17.65
C GLN A 159 8.25 1.37 16.42
N ARG A 160 8.48 0.59 15.37
CA ARG A 160 9.20 1.04 14.18
C ARG A 160 8.60 0.47 12.89
N PHE A 161 8.96 1.07 11.75
CA PHE A 161 8.43 0.69 10.44
C PHE A 161 9.52 0.48 9.39
N ILE A 162 9.23 -0.41 8.44
CA ILE A 162 9.82 -0.41 7.11
C ILE A 162 8.77 0.17 6.16
N LEU A 163 9.14 1.18 5.38
CA LEU A 163 8.27 1.68 4.32
C LEU A 163 8.59 0.98 3.00
N SER A 164 7.56 0.58 2.26
CA SER A 164 7.68 0.10 0.89
C SER A 164 6.71 0.85 0.00
N GLY A 165 7.21 1.49 -1.04
CA GLY A 165 6.39 2.22 -2.00
C GLY A 165 6.77 1.88 -3.44
N HIS A 166 5.77 1.92 -4.34
CA HIS A 166 5.98 1.78 -5.77
C HIS A 166 5.43 3.00 -6.50
N SER A 167 6.17 3.53 -7.48
CA SER A 167 5.73 4.67 -8.30
C SER A 167 5.36 5.88 -7.42
N GLY A 168 4.18 6.45 -7.54
CA GLY A 168 3.68 7.51 -6.64
C GLY A 168 3.60 7.08 -5.17
N GLY A 169 3.54 5.79 -4.86
CA GLY A 169 3.68 5.27 -3.50
C GLY A 169 5.11 5.37 -2.96
N ALA A 170 6.12 5.29 -3.82
CA ALA A 170 7.52 5.56 -3.44
C ALA A 170 7.74 7.05 -3.17
N THR A 171 7.11 7.92 -3.96
CA THR A 171 7.07 9.38 -3.69
C THR A 171 6.45 9.64 -2.31
N ALA A 172 5.31 9.01 -2.01
CA ALA A 172 4.65 9.15 -0.71
C ALA A 172 5.52 8.61 0.44
N ALA A 173 6.14 7.44 0.29
CA ALA A 173 7.04 6.86 1.30
C ALA A 173 8.25 7.78 1.58
N SER A 174 8.84 8.36 0.53
CA SER A 174 9.95 9.31 0.69
C SER A 174 9.50 10.64 1.31
N ALA A 175 8.30 11.13 0.99
CA ALA A 175 7.73 12.31 1.64
C ALA A 175 7.57 12.11 3.16
N LEU A 176 7.17 10.92 3.61
CA LEU A 176 7.12 10.62 5.04
C LEU A 176 8.48 10.77 5.74
N LEU A 177 9.57 10.44 5.07
CA LEU A 177 10.92 10.67 5.61
C LEU A 177 11.21 12.16 5.78
N THR A 178 10.81 12.99 4.81
CA THR A 178 11.05 14.44 4.83
C THR A 178 10.27 15.18 5.91
N PHE A 179 9.26 14.55 6.51
CA PHE A 179 8.51 15.09 7.67
C PHE A 179 9.19 14.85 9.02
N GLY A 180 10.45 14.47 9.03
CA GLY A 180 11.23 14.34 10.26
C GLY A 180 11.02 13.06 11.04
N ARG A 181 10.46 12.03 10.42
CA ARG A 181 10.17 10.76 11.11
C ARG A 181 11.45 10.01 11.52
N ARG A 182 11.48 9.61 12.80
CA ARG A 182 12.61 8.86 13.40
C ARG A 182 12.30 7.37 13.61
N ASP A 183 11.05 6.96 13.36
CA ASP A 183 10.57 5.61 13.56
C ASP A 183 10.61 4.73 12.29
N ILE A 184 11.31 5.18 11.27
CA ILE A 184 11.52 4.44 10.02
C ILE A 184 12.93 3.85 10.00
N ASP A 185 13.05 2.52 10.00
CA ASP A 185 14.35 1.83 9.93
C ASP A 185 14.84 1.62 8.51
N CYS A 186 13.89 1.47 7.58
CA CYS A 186 14.22 1.23 6.19
C CYS A 186 13.13 1.79 5.27
N ALA A 187 13.52 2.25 4.10
CA ALA A 187 12.60 2.61 3.03
C ALA A 187 13.00 1.90 1.73
N VAL A 188 12.06 1.18 1.14
CA VAL A 188 12.20 0.51 -0.17
C VAL A 188 11.34 1.24 -1.18
N LEU A 189 11.98 1.95 -2.08
CA LEU A 189 11.37 2.90 -3.00
C LEU A 189 11.55 2.40 -4.42
N THR A 190 10.52 1.74 -4.97
CA THR A 190 10.60 1.11 -6.30
C THR A 190 9.98 2.00 -7.37
N SER A 191 10.68 2.20 -8.48
CA SER A 191 10.23 3.00 -9.64
C SER A 191 9.60 4.33 -9.21
N GLY A 192 10.23 5.06 -8.29
CA GLY A 192 9.66 6.24 -7.66
C GLY A 192 9.71 7.49 -8.55
N ALA A 193 8.76 8.39 -8.36
CA ALA A 193 8.72 9.66 -9.07
C ALA A 193 9.29 10.77 -8.20
N TRP A 194 10.37 11.38 -8.65
CA TRP A 194 11.02 12.57 -8.10
C TRP A 194 11.38 13.55 -9.21
N GLY A 195 11.74 14.78 -8.88
CA GLY A 195 11.87 15.83 -9.88
C GLY A 195 10.55 16.08 -10.56
N LEU A 196 9.46 16.21 -9.78
CA LEU A 196 8.07 16.06 -10.24
C LEU A 196 7.70 17.04 -11.37
N LEU A 197 8.15 18.28 -11.30
CA LEU A 197 7.92 19.28 -12.36
C LEU A 197 8.69 18.91 -13.63
N GLU A 198 9.98 18.61 -13.50
CA GLU A 198 10.82 18.19 -14.63
C GLU A 198 10.29 16.92 -15.30
N ARG A 199 9.95 15.91 -14.49
CA ARG A 199 9.32 14.68 -14.99
C ARG A 199 8.06 14.99 -15.81
N ALA A 200 7.22 15.88 -15.30
CA ALA A 200 5.98 16.24 -16.01
C ALA A 200 6.26 16.90 -17.37
N GLN A 201 7.29 17.78 -17.45
CA GLN A 201 7.66 18.37 -18.73
C GLN A 201 8.19 17.35 -19.73
N ARG A 202 9.05 16.42 -19.28
CA ARG A 202 9.59 15.34 -20.13
C ARG A 202 8.47 14.48 -20.72
N LEU A 203 7.48 14.08 -19.91
CA LEU A 203 6.34 13.29 -20.36
C LEU A 203 5.45 14.08 -21.34
N ARG A 204 5.22 15.39 -21.12
CA ARG A 204 4.51 16.24 -22.07
C ARG A 204 5.23 16.32 -23.41
N GLN A 205 6.56 16.48 -23.39
CA GLN A 205 7.37 16.47 -24.63
C GLN A 205 7.26 15.15 -25.38
N GLU A 206 7.35 14.02 -24.66
CA GLU A 206 7.23 12.68 -25.27
C GLU A 206 5.85 12.47 -25.92
N HIS A 207 4.79 13.03 -25.33
CA HIS A 207 3.42 12.94 -25.83
C HIS A 207 3.01 14.09 -26.78
N ASN A 208 3.93 14.99 -27.14
CA ASN A 208 3.67 16.18 -27.93
C ASN A 208 2.58 17.10 -27.32
N GLU A 209 2.52 17.17 -25.99
CA GLU A 209 1.62 18.04 -25.23
C GLU A 209 2.28 19.40 -24.96
N PRO A 210 1.48 20.49 -24.80
CA PRO A 210 2.02 21.79 -24.41
C PRO A 210 2.76 21.73 -23.08
N LEU A 211 3.92 22.41 -23.01
CA LEU A 211 4.70 22.54 -21.78
C LEU A 211 3.95 23.38 -20.74
N ALA A 212 4.05 22.98 -19.48
CA ALA A 212 3.47 23.70 -18.34
C ALA A 212 4.47 23.63 -17.16
N PRO A 213 5.54 24.47 -17.15
CA PRO A 213 6.69 24.32 -16.26
C PRO A 213 6.36 24.34 -14.76
N THR A 214 5.25 24.96 -14.37
CA THR A 214 4.79 25.07 -12.98
C THR A 214 3.85 23.97 -12.55
N LEU A 215 3.42 23.09 -13.48
CA LEU A 215 2.45 22.04 -13.22
C LEU A 215 3.11 20.67 -13.26
N ASP A 216 2.81 19.84 -12.25
CA ASP A 216 3.25 18.45 -12.23
C ASP A 216 2.40 17.55 -13.17
N GLY A 217 2.61 16.24 -13.10
CA GLY A 217 1.83 15.26 -13.88
C GLY A 217 0.36 15.12 -13.44
N THR A 218 -0.11 15.82 -12.41
CA THR A 218 -1.52 15.92 -12.04
C THR A 218 -2.22 17.14 -12.62
N GLY A 219 -1.43 18.05 -13.20
CA GLY A 219 -1.89 19.36 -13.66
C GLY A 219 -2.02 20.39 -12.53
N LEU A 220 -1.48 20.11 -11.36
CA LEU A 220 -1.51 21.01 -10.21
C LEU A 220 -0.13 21.66 -9.99
N PRO A 221 -0.10 22.91 -9.49
CA PRO A 221 1.14 23.60 -9.12
C PRO A 221 1.66 23.13 -7.75
N ALA A 222 2.92 23.48 -7.47
CA ALA A 222 3.57 23.33 -6.18
C ALA A 222 3.42 21.91 -5.56
N PRO A 223 3.76 20.83 -6.28
CA PRO A 223 3.78 19.50 -5.70
C PRO A 223 4.81 19.43 -4.57
N TRP A 224 4.54 18.61 -3.56
CA TRP A 224 5.56 18.28 -2.56
C TRP A 224 6.53 17.26 -3.15
N ASP A 225 7.64 17.73 -3.69
CA ASP A 225 8.68 16.83 -4.19
C ASP A 225 9.65 16.47 -3.07
N PRO A 226 9.77 15.19 -2.68
CA PRO A 226 10.74 14.79 -1.66
C PRO A 226 12.20 15.17 -1.98
N LEU A 227 12.55 15.33 -3.26
CA LEU A 227 13.86 15.76 -3.68
C LEU A 227 14.20 17.18 -3.17
N ASP A 228 13.20 18.07 -3.12
CA ASP A 228 13.35 19.44 -2.65
C ASP A 228 13.34 19.57 -1.12
N HIS A 229 13.00 18.48 -0.42
CA HIS A 229 12.79 18.46 1.03
C HIS A 229 13.72 17.49 1.79
N ILE A 230 14.81 17.05 1.19
CA ILE A 230 15.75 16.07 1.77
C ILE A 230 16.29 16.53 3.13
N ASN A 231 16.51 17.84 3.31
CA ASN A 231 16.95 18.43 4.58
C ASN A 231 16.00 18.14 5.78
N GLY A 232 14.75 17.81 5.50
CA GLY A 232 13.78 17.40 6.54
C GLY A 232 13.98 15.98 7.04
N ILE A 233 14.84 15.18 6.42
CA ILE A 233 15.10 13.78 6.83
C ILE A 233 16.10 13.76 7.97
N PRO A 234 15.75 13.30 9.18
CA PRO A 234 16.70 13.26 10.29
C PRO A 234 17.84 12.30 10.01
N ALA A 235 19.05 12.67 10.41
CA ALA A 235 20.19 11.77 10.36
C ALA A 235 19.91 10.48 11.20
N ASP A 236 20.14 9.34 10.60
CA ASP A 236 20.10 8.02 11.24
C ASP A 236 21.06 7.09 10.48
N PRO A 237 22.25 6.81 11.01
CA PRO A 237 23.27 6.00 10.35
C PRO A 237 22.85 4.54 10.18
N LEU A 238 21.84 4.11 10.90
CA LEU A 238 21.32 2.74 10.83
C LEU A 238 20.15 2.62 9.83
N ARG A 239 19.50 3.74 9.46
CA ARG A 239 18.43 3.71 8.46
C ARG A 239 19.01 3.36 7.08
N LEU A 240 18.39 2.40 6.41
CA LEU A 240 18.73 2.04 5.02
C LEU A 240 17.65 2.55 4.07
N ILE A 241 18.04 3.25 3.02
CA ILE A 241 17.14 3.64 1.93
C ILE A 241 17.56 2.89 0.66
N LEU A 242 16.65 2.12 0.09
CA LEU A 242 16.84 1.37 -1.15
C LEU A 242 16.00 2.02 -2.24
N VAL A 243 16.65 2.64 -3.21
CA VAL A 243 16.03 3.12 -4.45
C VAL A 243 16.23 2.03 -5.49
N VAL A 244 15.12 1.52 -6.05
CA VAL A 244 15.14 0.38 -6.97
C VAL A 244 14.41 0.76 -8.24
N GLY A 245 15.06 0.72 -9.39
CA GLY A 245 14.48 1.13 -10.66
C GLY A 245 15.01 0.34 -11.84
N ASN A 246 14.56 0.74 -13.02
CA ASN A 246 15.05 0.21 -14.30
C ASN A 246 15.57 1.36 -15.17
N PRO A 247 16.78 1.24 -15.79
CA PRO A 247 17.33 2.31 -16.65
C PRO A 247 16.44 2.71 -17.83
N GLN A 248 15.54 1.84 -18.25
CA GLN A 248 14.63 2.06 -19.38
C GLN A 248 13.23 2.55 -18.93
N ASP A 249 13.02 2.83 -17.63
CA ASP A 249 11.72 3.28 -17.10
C ASP A 249 11.25 4.57 -17.80
N ARG A 250 10.17 4.46 -18.57
CA ARG A 250 9.60 5.59 -19.33
C ARG A 250 8.64 6.43 -18.51
N ASN A 251 8.06 5.85 -17.46
CA ASN A 251 7.10 6.55 -16.63
C ASN A 251 7.79 7.41 -15.56
N THR A 252 8.80 6.83 -14.88
CA THR A 252 9.60 7.53 -13.88
C THR A 252 11.07 7.44 -14.25
N PRO A 253 11.60 8.40 -15.05
CA PRO A 253 12.94 8.33 -15.62
C PRO A 253 14.01 7.99 -14.59
N PHE A 254 14.84 7.00 -14.91
CA PHE A 254 15.80 6.44 -13.96
C PHE A 254 16.88 7.45 -13.52
N ASP A 255 17.25 8.39 -14.39
CA ASP A 255 18.18 9.47 -14.04
C ASP A 255 17.63 10.35 -12.92
N LEU A 256 16.30 10.60 -12.86
CA LEU A 256 15.67 11.31 -11.75
C LEU A 256 15.69 10.48 -10.46
N GLN A 257 15.52 9.16 -10.58
CA GLN A 257 15.65 8.23 -9.45
C GLN A 257 17.11 8.22 -8.93
N ALA A 258 18.08 8.18 -9.83
CA ALA A 258 19.50 8.23 -9.50
C ALA A 258 19.89 9.58 -8.85
N ARG A 259 19.34 10.69 -9.34
CA ARG A 259 19.51 12.03 -8.76
C ARG A 259 18.99 12.10 -7.33
N PHE A 260 17.81 11.57 -7.08
CA PHE A 260 17.27 11.49 -5.72
C PHE A 260 18.16 10.65 -4.79
N ALA A 261 18.63 9.48 -5.27
CA ALA A 261 19.55 8.65 -4.50
C ALA A 261 20.90 9.32 -4.22
N ALA A 262 21.42 10.10 -5.19
CA ALA A 262 22.66 10.88 -5.03
C ALA A 262 22.47 11.98 -3.98
N ALA A 263 21.42 12.78 -4.11
CA ALA A 263 21.10 13.85 -3.17
C ALA A 263 20.94 13.34 -1.73
N LEU A 264 20.29 12.19 -1.54
CA LEU A 264 20.21 11.55 -0.22
C LEU A 264 21.60 11.18 0.34
N ARG A 265 22.53 10.68 -0.49
CA ARG A 265 23.91 10.36 -0.05
C ARG A 265 24.69 11.61 0.31
N GLU A 266 24.56 12.67 -0.47
CA GLU A 266 25.19 13.97 -0.20
C GLU A 266 24.75 14.56 1.14
N HIS A 267 23.51 14.26 1.58
CA HIS A 267 23.00 14.62 2.91
C HIS A 267 23.33 13.57 3.99
N GLY A 268 24.25 12.64 3.72
CA GLY A 268 24.78 11.69 4.71
C GLY A 268 23.87 10.49 4.99
N HIS A 269 22.83 10.24 4.18
CA HIS A 269 21.99 9.07 4.36
C HIS A 269 22.61 7.81 3.74
N ARG A 270 22.36 6.66 4.37
CA ARG A 270 22.79 5.35 3.86
C ARG A 270 21.84 4.90 2.75
N VAL A 271 22.27 5.04 1.50
CA VAL A 271 21.44 4.79 0.31
C VAL A 271 22.10 3.79 -0.63
N THR A 272 21.30 2.85 -1.13
CA THR A 272 21.69 1.96 -2.23
C THR A 272 20.74 2.16 -3.41
N LEU A 273 21.29 2.46 -4.59
CA LEU A 273 20.56 2.44 -5.86
C LEU A 273 20.73 1.05 -6.48
N LEU A 274 19.62 0.43 -6.88
CA LEU A 274 19.57 -0.92 -7.43
C LEU A 274 18.84 -0.90 -8.77
N GLU A 275 19.51 -1.42 -9.79
CA GLU A 275 18.89 -1.67 -11.08
C GLU A 275 18.24 -3.06 -11.09
N ARG A 276 17.02 -3.16 -11.64
CA ARG A 276 16.26 -4.39 -11.74
C ARG A 276 15.54 -4.48 -13.09
N PRO A 277 15.40 -5.69 -13.65
CA PRO A 277 14.57 -5.90 -14.84
C PRO A 277 13.13 -5.43 -14.59
N ALA A 278 12.51 -4.91 -15.65
CA ALA A 278 11.12 -4.46 -15.63
C ALA A 278 10.37 -4.91 -16.89
N ALA A 279 9.03 -4.90 -16.82
CA ALA A 279 8.19 -5.35 -17.91
C ALA A 279 8.08 -4.28 -19.03
N PRO A 280 8.26 -4.66 -20.32
CA PRO A 280 8.00 -3.78 -21.44
C PRO A 280 6.49 -3.50 -21.58
N PRO A 281 6.05 -2.46 -22.29
CA PRO A 281 6.88 -1.47 -23.01
C PRO A 281 7.39 -0.33 -22.14
N GLU A 282 6.79 -0.10 -20.95
CA GLU A 282 7.08 1.07 -20.11
C GLU A 282 8.31 0.86 -19.20
N TYR A 283 8.73 -0.37 -18.98
CA TYR A 283 9.83 -0.75 -18.07
C TYR A 283 9.69 -0.15 -16.66
N HIS A 284 8.44 0.07 -16.24
CA HIS A 284 8.06 0.67 -14.96
C HIS A 284 7.77 -0.37 -13.87
N ASP A 285 7.13 -1.47 -14.25
CA ASP A 285 6.79 -2.56 -13.33
C ASP A 285 7.95 -3.55 -13.22
N LEU A 286 8.64 -3.51 -12.07
CA LEU A 286 9.82 -4.34 -11.81
C LEU A 286 9.46 -5.82 -11.71
N LEU A 287 10.28 -6.67 -12.32
CA LEU A 287 10.13 -8.13 -12.33
C LEU A 287 10.82 -8.81 -11.13
N GLY A 288 10.55 -10.10 -10.94
CA GLY A 288 11.32 -10.97 -10.03
C GLY A 288 11.20 -10.64 -8.55
N ASN A 289 10.03 -10.19 -8.09
CA ASN A 289 9.80 -9.82 -6.67
C ASN A 289 10.80 -8.75 -6.17
N ALA A 290 11.20 -7.81 -7.02
CA ALA A 290 12.25 -6.84 -6.72
C ALA A 290 12.02 -6.10 -5.39
N ALA A 291 10.78 -5.66 -5.10
CA ALA A 291 10.42 -5.01 -3.84
C ALA A 291 10.61 -5.94 -2.63
N ILE A 292 10.14 -7.20 -2.72
CA ILE A 292 10.28 -8.20 -1.64
C ILE A 292 11.75 -8.48 -1.34
N ASN A 293 12.55 -8.69 -2.39
CA ASN A 293 13.97 -8.93 -2.25
C ASN A 293 14.71 -7.73 -1.64
N ALA A 294 14.27 -6.52 -1.93
CA ALA A 294 14.80 -5.31 -1.31
C ALA A 294 14.35 -5.18 0.16
N ILE A 295 13.09 -5.47 0.50
CA ILE A 295 12.60 -5.48 1.88
C ILE A 295 13.39 -6.43 2.76
N LYS A 296 13.74 -7.63 2.26
CA LYS A 296 14.56 -8.60 2.98
C LYS A 296 15.99 -8.13 3.30
N ARG A 297 16.47 -7.07 2.64
CA ARG A 297 17.76 -6.42 2.94
C ARG A 297 17.68 -5.37 4.03
N CYS A 298 16.47 -4.98 4.45
CA CYS A 298 16.26 -4.02 5.51
C CYS A 298 16.77 -4.56 6.85
N PRO A 299 17.45 -3.75 7.67
CA PRO A 299 17.85 -4.15 9.01
C PRO A 299 16.61 -4.39 9.87
N GLN A 300 16.54 -5.53 10.52
CA GLN A 300 15.48 -5.86 11.48
C GLN A 300 15.96 -5.49 12.89
N ARG A 301 15.81 -4.21 13.26
CA ARG A 301 16.15 -3.75 14.63
C ARG A 301 15.09 -4.27 15.58
N GLY A 302 15.49 -4.92 16.64
CA GLY A 302 14.59 -5.46 17.68
C GLY A 302 14.33 -6.96 17.59
N HIS A 303 14.80 -7.64 16.58
CA HIS A 303 14.83 -9.10 16.62
C HIS A 303 16.11 -9.56 17.34
N ILE A 304 16.09 -9.51 18.68
CA ILE A 304 17.06 -10.27 19.48
C ILE A 304 16.57 -11.72 19.35
N PRO A 305 17.30 -12.63 18.67
CA PRO A 305 16.94 -14.03 18.68
C PRO A 305 17.03 -14.47 20.15
N HIS A 306 15.92 -14.88 20.74
CA HIS A 306 15.95 -15.59 22.00
C HIS A 306 16.79 -16.85 21.75
N ARG A 307 18.00 -16.87 22.30
CA ARG A 307 18.87 -18.06 22.39
C ARG A 307 18.29 -19.04 23.41
#